data_609e125a3223c31a7ad5208c373a56d4
#
_entry.id   609e125a3223c31a7ad5208c373a56d4
#
_cell.length_a   1.000
_cell.length_b   1.000
_cell.length_c   1.000
_cell.angle_alpha   90.00
_cell.angle_beta   90.00
_cell.angle_gamma   90.00
#
_symmetry.space_group_name_H-M   'P 1'
#
loop_
_entity.id
_entity.type
_entity.pdbx_description
1 polymer ?
#
loop_
_entity_poly.entity_id
_entity_poly.type
_entity_poly.pdbx_seq_one_letter_code
_entity_poly.pdbx_strand_id
1 'polypeptide(L)'
;DWARSRGLGDVYKRQVKPFKKGTTICFKPDNTIFSEGIEFEYSLLSSRLRELAYLNGGVKIIFRDERNKLSDGSYKEEIYLYQGGIKEYVQYMNAEKESIHPEIIYVDSQKENVYVEAALQWCSDVYSDNILGFANNIRTIDGGTHIEGLKTVLTRTFNNLAKKRGKRKDI
;
A
#
# COMPACT_ATOMS: atom_id res chain seq x y z
N ASP A 1 -6.48 -1.04 31.76
CA ASP A 1 -7.61 -0.26 32.29
C ASP A 1 -7.81 1.00 31.49
N TRP A 2 -8.47 0.93 30.33
CA TRP A 2 -9.11 2.11 29.73
C TRP A 2 -9.94 1.73 28.50
N ALA A 3 -10.90 2.58 28.24
CA ALA A 3 -11.85 2.55 27.14
C ALA A 3 -12.94 1.48 27.21
N ARG A 4 -13.85 1.66 28.15
CA ARG A 4 -15.26 1.42 27.93
C ARG A 4 -15.85 2.65 27.25
N SER A 5 -15.90 2.71 25.94
CA SER A 5 -16.83 3.60 25.25
C SER A 5 -18.16 2.86 25.13
N ARG A 6 -19.16 3.32 25.87
CA ARG A 6 -20.55 2.87 25.69
C ARG A 6 -21.06 3.49 24.39
N GLY A 7 -21.40 2.64 23.42
CA GLY A 7 -22.15 3.11 22.26
C GLY A 7 -21.74 2.61 20.88
N LEU A 8 -20.72 1.77 20.75
CA LEU A 8 -20.38 1.09 19.50
C LEU A 8 -20.20 -0.39 19.82
N GLY A 9 -20.97 -1.22 19.18
CA GLY A 9 -21.13 -2.65 19.36
C GLY A 9 -20.05 -3.43 20.10
N ASP A 10 -20.39 -4.55 20.67
CA ASP A 10 -19.51 -5.36 21.51
C ASP A 10 -18.15 -5.63 20.86
N VAL A 11 -17.11 -5.00 21.41
CA VAL A 11 -15.70 -5.25 21.01
C VAL A 11 -15.24 -6.50 21.73
N TYR A 12 -15.22 -7.64 21.04
CA TYR A 12 -14.65 -8.86 21.58
C TYR A 12 -13.12 -8.81 21.55
N LYS A 13 -12.50 -8.65 22.72
CA LYS A 13 -11.07 -8.91 22.90
C LYS A 13 -10.82 -10.41 22.85
N ARG A 14 -10.38 -10.94 21.73
CA ARG A 14 -9.81 -12.28 21.66
C ARG A 14 -8.31 -12.19 21.95
N GLN A 15 -7.85 -12.82 23.03
CA GLN A 15 -6.41 -12.92 23.33
C GLN A 15 -5.73 -13.77 22.26
N VAL A 16 -5.05 -13.13 21.34
CA VAL A 16 -4.05 -13.79 20.48
C VAL A 16 -2.75 -13.87 21.29
N LYS A 17 -2.11 -15.06 21.32
CA LYS A 17 -0.85 -15.31 22.02
C LYS A 17 0.20 -14.21 21.73
N PRO A 18 1.10 -13.88 22.67
CA PRO A 18 1.70 -12.57 22.80
C PRO A 18 2.60 -12.21 21.61
N PHE A 19 2.13 -11.38 20.71
CA PHE A 19 3.02 -10.47 20.03
C PHE A 19 3.52 -9.47 21.07
N LYS A 20 4.83 -9.27 21.17
CA LYS A 20 5.43 -8.40 22.18
C LYS A 20 4.89 -6.96 22.14
N LYS A 21 4.37 -6.51 21.00
CA LYS A 21 3.65 -5.23 20.78
C LYS A 21 2.75 -5.37 19.56
N GLY A 22 1.51 -4.92 19.62
CA GLY A 22 0.58 -4.94 18.49
C GLY A 22 -0.81 -4.46 18.89
N THR A 23 -1.65 -4.21 17.89
CA THR A 23 -3.05 -3.81 18.04
C THR A 23 -3.93 -4.82 17.34
N THR A 24 -4.98 -5.28 18.00
CA THR A 24 -6.04 -6.08 17.40
C THR A 24 -7.32 -5.24 17.37
N ILE A 25 -7.90 -5.09 16.19
CA ILE A 25 -9.18 -4.39 15.99
C ILE A 25 -10.21 -5.42 15.52
N CYS A 26 -11.33 -5.48 16.22
CA CYS A 26 -12.48 -6.30 15.85
C CYS A 26 -13.74 -5.44 15.98
N PHE A 27 -14.57 -5.42 14.95
CA PHE A 27 -15.84 -4.69 14.96
C PHE A 27 -16.90 -5.42 14.14
N LYS A 28 -18.14 -5.18 14.49
CA LYS A 28 -19.30 -5.63 13.71
C LYS A 28 -20.10 -4.38 13.34
N PRO A 29 -20.31 -4.11 12.03
CA PRO A 29 -21.15 -3.00 11.62
C PRO A 29 -22.59 -3.14 12.11
N ASP A 30 -23.24 -2.03 12.35
CA ASP A 30 -24.62 -2.00 12.79
C ASP A 30 -25.58 -2.13 11.59
N ASN A 31 -26.38 -3.20 11.58
CA ASN A 31 -27.33 -3.48 10.49
C ASN A 31 -28.45 -2.42 10.37
N THR A 32 -28.67 -1.62 11.42
CA THR A 32 -29.66 -0.54 11.38
C THR A 32 -29.16 0.68 10.62
N ILE A 33 -27.84 0.84 10.55
CA ILE A 33 -27.17 1.94 9.81
C ILE A 33 -26.84 1.48 8.39
N PHE A 34 -26.35 0.26 8.25
CA PHE A 34 -25.94 -0.34 6.94
C PHE A 34 -27.06 -1.26 6.44
N SER A 35 -28.14 -0.66 5.93
CA SER A 35 -29.37 -1.36 5.54
C SER A 35 -29.25 -2.22 4.26
N GLU A 36 -28.28 -1.94 3.40
CA GLU A 36 -28.09 -2.67 2.14
C GLU A 36 -27.29 -3.97 2.27
N GLY A 37 -26.99 -4.38 3.50
CA GLY A 37 -26.22 -5.58 3.81
C GLY A 37 -24.79 -5.29 4.24
N ILE A 38 -24.21 -6.22 4.99
CA ILE A 38 -22.85 -6.13 5.52
C ILE A 38 -22.10 -7.38 5.10
N GLU A 39 -21.86 -7.49 3.80
CA GLU A 39 -20.99 -8.53 3.27
C GLU A 39 -19.63 -7.94 2.91
N PHE A 40 -18.63 -8.33 3.70
CA PHE A 40 -17.25 -7.99 3.37
C PHE A 40 -16.72 -8.92 2.29
N GLU A 41 -16.23 -8.34 1.20
CA GLU A 41 -15.50 -9.07 0.19
C GLU A 41 -14.06 -9.29 0.64
N TYR A 42 -13.69 -10.58 0.80
CA TYR A 42 -12.36 -10.97 1.28
C TYR A 42 -11.24 -10.45 0.37
N SER A 43 -11.40 -10.60 -0.94
CA SER A 43 -10.40 -10.20 -1.94
C SER A 43 -10.10 -8.71 -1.91
N LEU A 44 -11.12 -7.89 -1.75
CA LEU A 44 -11.00 -6.44 -1.66
C LEU A 44 -10.24 -6.03 -0.40
N LEU A 45 -10.61 -6.59 0.75
CA LEU A 45 -9.93 -6.31 2.02
C LEU A 45 -8.49 -6.82 2.02
N SER A 46 -8.25 -8.05 1.53
CA SER A 46 -6.94 -8.66 1.39
C SER A 46 -6.01 -7.79 0.55
N SER A 47 -6.48 -7.36 -0.62
CA SER A 47 -5.71 -6.48 -1.50
C SER A 47 -5.36 -5.15 -0.85
N ARG A 48 -6.31 -4.54 -0.14
CA ARG A 48 -6.08 -3.26 0.55
C ARG A 48 -5.14 -3.41 1.75
N LEU A 49 -5.23 -4.48 2.51
CA LEU A 49 -4.32 -4.73 3.63
C LEU A 49 -2.90 -5.05 3.16
N ARG A 50 -2.76 -5.75 2.04
CA ARG A 50 -1.47 -5.97 1.38
C ARG A 50 -0.84 -4.65 0.93
N GLU A 51 -1.61 -3.78 0.29
CA GLU A 51 -1.17 -2.43 -0.10
C GLU A 51 -0.71 -1.62 1.12
N LEU A 52 -1.48 -1.62 2.20
CA LEU A 52 -1.10 -0.95 3.45
C LEU A 52 0.19 -1.51 4.06
N ALA A 53 0.43 -2.81 3.96
CA ALA A 53 1.66 -3.41 4.44
C ALA A 53 2.89 -3.00 3.60
N TYR A 54 2.73 -2.80 2.30
CA TYR A 54 3.78 -2.22 1.46
C TYR A 54 4.05 -0.74 1.77
N LEU A 55 2.99 0.03 2.03
CA LEU A 55 3.13 1.46 2.37
C LEU A 55 3.75 1.68 3.76
N ASN A 56 3.71 0.68 4.63
CA ASN A 56 4.26 0.74 5.99
C ASN A 56 5.30 -0.36 6.19
N GLY A 57 6.46 -0.21 5.56
CA GLY A 57 7.54 -1.20 5.60
C GLY A 57 7.87 -1.65 7.02
N GLY A 58 7.97 -2.97 7.22
CA GLY A 58 8.24 -3.58 8.52
C GLY A 58 7.02 -3.77 9.43
N VAL A 59 5.84 -3.27 9.06
CA VAL A 59 4.60 -3.53 9.80
C VAL A 59 4.02 -4.88 9.38
N LYS A 60 3.83 -5.77 10.35
CA LYS A 60 3.18 -7.06 10.14
C LYS A 60 1.67 -6.92 10.27
N ILE A 61 0.94 -7.21 9.20
CA ILE A 61 -0.52 -7.26 9.18
C ILE A 61 -0.96 -8.71 9.10
N ILE A 62 -1.85 -9.13 9.99
CA ILE A 62 -2.48 -10.46 9.99
C ILE A 62 -3.95 -10.26 9.71
N PHE A 63 -4.42 -10.81 8.60
CA PHE A 63 -5.82 -10.78 8.19
C PHE A 63 -6.42 -12.16 8.26
N ARG A 64 -7.47 -12.32 9.07
CA ARG A 64 -8.16 -13.59 9.26
C ARG A 64 -9.65 -13.45 9.00
N ASP A 65 -10.19 -14.35 8.18
CA ASP A 65 -11.62 -14.47 7.94
C ASP A 65 -12.20 -15.58 8.84
N GLU A 66 -12.97 -15.19 9.83
CA GLU A 66 -13.58 -16.14 10.79
C GLU A 66 -15.04 -16.53 10.43
N ARG A 67 -15.54 -16.12 9.24
CA ARG A 67 -16.90 -16.46 8.83
C ARG A 67 -17.08 -17.94 8.56
N ASN A 68 -16.11 -18.54 7.88
CA ASN A 68 -16.16 -19.97 7.51
C ASN A 68 -14.85 -20.66 7.90
N LYS A 69 -14.98 -21.89 8.41
CA LYS A 69 -13.83 -22.76 8.64
C LYS A 69 -13.45 -23.49 7.36
N LEU A 70 -12.17 -23.68 7.16
CA LEU A 70 -11.63 -24.56 6.14
C LEU A 70 -11.86 -26.02 6.50
N SER A 71 -11.59 -26.94 5.57
CA SER A 71 -11.77 -28.39 5.75
C SER A 71 -10.94 -28.99 6.88
N ASP A 72 -9.81 -28.35 7.23
CA ASP A 72 -8.94 -28.71 8.36
C ASP A 72 -9.35 -28.09 9.71
N GLY A 73 -10.46 -27.36 9.74
CA GLY A 73 -10.96 -26.66 10.92
C GLY A 73 -10.31 -25.32 11.23
N SER A 74 -9.31 -24.91 10.45
CA SER A 74 -8.68 -23.58 10.54
C SER A 74 -9.53 -22.48 9.88
N TYR A 75 -9.13 -21.23 10.06
CA TYR A 75 -9.71 -20.09 9.35
C TYR A 75 -8.78 -19.63 8.24
N LYS A 76 -9.35 -19.05 7.19
CA LYS A 76 -8.56 -18.41 6.14
C LYS A 76 -7.79 -17.24 6.73
N GLU A 77 -6.47 -17.29 6.66
CA GLU A 77 -5.56 -16.28 7.21
C GLU A 77 -4.49 -15.93 6.19
N GLU A 78 -4.20 -14.64 6.06
CA GLU A 78 -3.08 -14.12 5.28
C GLU A 78 -2.23 -13.22 6.17
N ILE A 79 -0.91 -13.30 5.97
CA ILE A 79 0.08 -12.52 6.71
C ILE A 79 0.87 -11.69 5.72
N TYR A 80 0.87 -10.39 5.93
CA TYR A 80 1.62 -9.44 5.12
C TYR A 80 2.75 -8.82 5.96
N LEU A 81 3.97 -8.91 5.47
CA LEU A 81 5.15 -8.30 6.07
C LEU A 81 6.17 -8.02 4.97
N TYR A 82 6.36 -6.77 4.65
CA TYR A 82 7.26 -6.29 3.62
C TYR A 82 8.29 -5.35 4.23
N GLN A 83 9.56 -5.78 4.30
CA GLN A 83 10.62 -4.98 4.90
C GLN A 83 11.08 -3.85 3.98
N GLY A 84 11.07 -4.07 2.69
CA GLY A 84 11.50 -3.10 1.69
C GLY A 84 10.44 -2.05 1.32
N GLY A 85 9.24 -2.13 1.92
CA GLY A 85 8.21 -1.12 1.73
C GLY A 85 7.78 -0.94 0.27
N ILE A 86 7.72 0.30 -0.21
CA ILE A 86 7.27 0.59 -1.58
C ILE A 86 8.23 0.07 -2.68
N LYS A 87 9.49 -0.23 -2.37
CA LYS A 87 10.39 -0.93 -3.31
C LYS A 87 9.87 -2.32 -3.63
N GLU A 88 9.51 -3.10 -2.59
CA GLU A 88 8.92 -4.43 -2.77
C GLU A 88 7.56 -4.33 -3.48
N TYR A 89 6.82 -3.23 -3.27
CA TYR A 89 5.57 -3.01 -3.97
C TYR A 89 5.77 -2.84 -5.49
N VAL A 90 6.76 -2.06 -5.90
CA VAL A 90 7.11 -1.92 -7.33
C VAL A 90 7.61 -3.26 -7.90
N GLN A 91 8.40 -4.01 -7.15
CA GLN A 91 8.82 -5.36 -7.54
C GLN A 91 7.63 -6.30 -7.77
N TYR A 92 6.69 -6.30 -6.83
CA TYR A 92 5.46 -7.09 -6.94
C TYR A 92 4.62 -6.71 -8.15
N MET A 93 4.46 -5.40 -8.40
CA MET A 93 3.71 -4.87 -9.54
C MET A 93 4.34 -5.19 -10.90
N ASN A 94 5.65 -5.38 -10.93
CA ASN A 94 6.43 -5.64 -12.14
C ASN A 94 6.95 -7.07 -12.24
N ALA A 95 6.50 -7.99 -11.37
CA ALA A 95 7.00 -9.37 -11.33
C ALA A 95 6.88 -10.14 -12.65
N GLU A 96 5.84 -9.82 -13.44
CA GLU A 96 5.57 -10.45 -14.74
C GLU A 96 5.93 -9.55 -15.94
N LYS A 97 6.63 -8.41 -15.68
CA LYS A 97 6.96 -7.43 -16.71
C LYS A 97 8.45 -7.44 -17.02
N GLU A 98 8.78 -7.06 -18.25
CA GLU A 98 10.16 -6.93 -18.70
C GLU A 98 10.74 -5.58 -18.29
N SER A 99 11.50 -5.55 -17.20
CA SER A 99 12.13 -4.32 -16.71
C SER A 99 13.31 -3.90 -17.55
N ILE A 100 13.40 -2.61 -17.90
CA ILE A 100 14.53 -2.02 -18.65
C ILE A 100 15.80 -1.97 -17.80
N HIS A 101 15.65 -1.90 -16.48
CA HIS A 101 16.76 -1.88 -15.53
C HIS A 101 16.44 -2.74 -14.31
N PRO A 102 17.41 -3.49 -13.75
CA PRO A 102 17.18 -4.43 -12.67
C PRO A 102 16.88 -3.75 -11.33
N GLU A 103 17.48 -2.59 -11.09
CA GLU A 103 17.36 -1.89 -9.82
C GLU A 103 16.16 -0.94 -9.81
N ILE A 104 15.42 -0.95 -8.70
CA ILE A 104 14.34 0.01 -8.47
C ILE A 104 14.94 1.32 -7.99
N ILE A 105 14.65 2.40 -8.71
CA ILE A 105 15.04 3.75 -8.32
C ILE A 105 14.18 4.15 -7.14
N TYR A 106 14.82 4.46 -6.02
CA TYR A 106 14.14 4.84 -4.80
C TYR A 106 14.67 6.17 -4.29
N VAL A 107 13.77 7.03 -3.89
CA VAL A 107 14.05 8.33 -3.32
C VAL A 107 13.16 8.54 -2.11
N ASP A 108 13.77 8.97 -1.02
CA ASP A 108 13.08 9.47 0.16
C ASP A 108 13.64 10.82 0.56
N SER A 109 12.80 11.69 1.05
CA SER A 109 13.20 13.02 1.51
C SER A 109 12.18 13.59 2.48
N GLN A 110 12.67 14.36 3.42
CA GLN A 110 11.83 15.11 4.35
C GLN A 110 12.15 16.60 4.24
N LYS A 111 11.11 17.41 4.11
CA LYS A 111 11.22 18.85 4.18
C LYS A 111 10.16 19.38 5.13
N GLU A 112 10.58 20.07 6.17
CA GLU A 112 9.71 20.55 7.24
C GLU A 112 8.91 19.37 7.84
N ASN A 113 7.58 19.40 7.78
CA ASN A 113 6.68 18.34 8.27
C ASN A 113 6.18 17.40 7.15
N VAL A 114 6.73 17.52 5.93
CA VAL A 114 6.33 16.68 4.79
C VAL A 114 7.41 15.66 4.51
N TYR A 115 7.06 14.39 4.59
CA TYR A 115 7.88 13.26 4.16
C TYR A 115 7.39 12.78 2.79
N VAL A 116 8.32 12.61 1.86
CA VAL A 116 8.05 12.14 0.50
C VAL A 116 8.88 10.90 0.22
N GLU A 117 8.25 9.89 -0.32
CA GLU A 117 8.87 8.64 -0.71
C GLU A 117 8.41 8.28 -2.13
N ALA A 118 9.32 7.86 -2.99
CA ALA A 118 9.01 7.44 -4.35
C ALA A 118 9.86 6.24 -4.77
N ALA A 119 9.25 5.26 -5.43
CA ALA A 119 9.90 4.11 -6.04
C ALA A 119 9.48 3.99 -7.50
N LEU A 120 10.44 3.78 -8.41
CA LEU A 120 10.23 3.83 -9.85
C LEU A 120 11.00 2.70 -10.54
N GLN A 121 10.36 2.10 -11.52
CA GLN A 121 10.99 1.15 -12.45
C GLN A 121 10.32 1.25 -13.82
N TRP A 122 11.11 1.25 -14.88
CA TRP A 122 10.61 1.25 -16.26
C TRP A 122 10.60 -0.15 -16.83
N CYS A 123 9.54 -0.47 -17.57
CA CYS A 123 9.35 -1.72 -18.26
C CYS A 123 9.21 -1.48 -19.77
N SER A 124 9.71 -2.40 -20.60
CA SER A 124 9.66 -2.28 -22.06
C SER A 124 8.34 -2.72 -22.66
N ASP A 125 7.60 -3.57 -21.98
CA ASP A 125 6.35 -4.21 -22.41
C ASP A 125 5.07 -3.48 -21.98
N VAL A 126 5.21 -2.26 -21.42
CA VAL A 126 4.08 -1.48 -20.90
C VAL A 126 3.87 -0.21 -21.74
N TYR A 127 2.68 -0.09 -22.30
CA TYR A 127 2.29 1.05 -23.18
C TYR A 127 1.72 2.25 -22.40
N SER A 128 1.38 2.08 -21.14
CA SER A 128 0.77 3.14 -20.32
C SER A 128 1.47 3.28 -18.98
N ASP A 129 1.53 4.49 -18.46
CA ASP A 129 2.05 4.76 -17.13
C ASP A 129 1.16 4.12 -16.07
N ASN A 130 1.75 3.36 -15.16
CA ASN A 130 1.09 2.87 -13.97
C ASN A 130 1.63 3.62 -12.75
N ILE A 131 1.01 4.74 -12.45
CA ILE A 131 1.42 5.62 -11.35
C ILE A 131 0.42 5.51 -10.21
N LEU A 132 0.88 5.04 -9.06
CA LEU A 132 0.10 4.98 -7.84
C LEU A 132 0.55 6.09 -6.89
N GLY A 133 -0.38 6.95 -6.49
CA GLY A 133 -0.12 8.02 -5.54
C GLY A 133 -0.87 7.81 -4.24
N PHE A 134 -0.22 8.19 -3.14
CA PHE A 134 -0.79 8.07 -1.79
C PHE A 134 -0.51 9.33 -0.99
N ALA A 135 -1.45 9.70 -0.13
CA ALA A 135 -1.30 10.73 0.88
C ALA A 135 -1.73 10.15 2.23
N ASN A 136 -0.81 10.06 3.19
CA ASN A 136 -1.03 9.43 4.49
C ASN A 136 -1.67 8.03 4.38
N ASN A 137 -1.11 7.18 3.52
CA ASN A 137 -1.60 5.82 3.21
C ASN A 137 -2.98 5.75 2.51
N ILE A 138 -3.55 6.87 2.10
CA ILE A 138 -4.80 6.92 1.34
C ILE A 138 -4.46 7.09 -0.14
N ARG A 139 -4.97 6.19 -0.98
CA ARG A 139 -4.76 6.25 -2.43
C ARG A 139 -5.46 7.47 -3.02
N THR A 140 -4.71 8.27 -3.79
CA THR A 140 -5.22 9.44 -4.50
C THR A 140 -5.59 9.05 -5.93
N ILE A 141 -6.81 8.52 -6.10
CA ILE A 141 -7.27 7.93 -7.38
C ILE A 141 -7.32 9.01 -8.48
N ASP A 142 -7.77 10.20 -8.14
CA ASP A 142 -7.87 11.33 -9.07
C ASP A 142 -6.55 12.08 -9.30
N GLY A 143 -5.44 11.52 -8.85
CA GLY A 143 -4.13 12.17 -8.92
C GLY A 143 -3.90 13.19 -7.81
N GLY A 144 -3.14 14.25 -8.12
CA GLY A 144 -2.85 15.34 -7.18
C GLY A 144 -1.51 16.01 -7.44
N THR A 145 -1.27 17.12 -6.75
CA THR A 145 -0.07 17.95 -6.93
C THR A 145 1.23 17.20 -6.64
N HIS A 146 1.21 16.18 -5.79
CA HIS A 146 2.37 15.31 -5.50
C HIS A 146 2.76 14.46 -6.72
N ILE A 147 1.78 13.91 -7.46
CA ILE A 147 2.02 13.14 -8.70
C ILE A 147 2.52 14.07 -9.80
N GLU A 148 1.86 15.20 -10.00
CA GLU A 148 2.28 16.18 -11.00
C GLU A 148 3.65 16.78 -10.70
N GLY A 149 3.96 16.99 -9.42
CA GLY A 149 5.28 17.39 -8.95
C GLY A 149 6.36 16.37 -9.32
N LEU A 150 6.10 15.08 -9.07
CA LEU A 150 7.01 13.99 -9.44
C LEU A 150 7.26 13.95 -10.96
N LYS A 151 6.21 13.97 -11.77
CA LYS A 151 6.31 13.99 -13.24
C LYS A 151 7.14 15.17 -13.74
N THR A 152 6.90 16.36 -13.19
CA THR A 152 7.63 17.57 -13.53
C THR A 152 9.13 17.46 -13.20
N VAL A 153 9.45 16.93 -12.01
CA VAL A 153 10.85 16.72 -11.57
C VAL A 153 11.55 15.68 -12.44
N LEU A 154 10.89 14.58 -12.77
CA LEU A 154 11.44 13.54 -13.65
C LEU A 154 11.75 14.12 -15.04
N THR A 155 10.79 14.81 -15.65
CA THR A 155 10.99 15.46 -16.96
C THR A 155 12.18 16.43 -16.94
N ARG A 156 12.26 17.27 -15.91
CA ARG A 156 13.37 18.22 -15.73
C ARG A 156 14.72 17.51 -15.57
N THR A 157 14.74 16.44 -14.79
CA THR A 157 15.96 15.65 -14.52
C THR A 157 16.45 14.98 -15.79
N PHE A 158 15.58 14.30 -16.54
CA PHE A 158 15.96 13.67 -17.81
C PHE A 158 16.43 14.68 -18.85
N ASN A 159 15.76 15.81 -18.98
CA ASN A 159 16.19 16.89 -19.88
C ASN A 159 17.58 17.42 -19.52
N ASN A 160 17.85 17.58 -18.22
CA ASN A 160 19.17 18.04 -17.76
C ASN A 160 20.27 17.00 -18.01
N LEU A 161 19.97 15.72 -17.80
CA LEU A 161 20.90 14.62 -18.09
C LEU A 161 21.19 14.51 -19.59
N ALA A 162 20.15 14.63 -20.43
CA ALA A 162 20.30 14.60 -21.89
C ALA A 162 21.19 15.75 -22.38
N LYS A 163 21.00 16.97 -21.85
CA LYS A 163 21.87 18.12 -22.15
C LYS A 163 23.32 17.87 -21.74
N LYS A 164 23.57 17.35 -20.52
CA LYS A 164 24.92 17.08 -20.01
C LYS A 164 25.65 16.01 -20.84
N ARG A 165 24.93 15.05 -21.39
CA ARG A 165 25.48 13.94 -22.21
C ARG A 165 25.65 14.32 -23.70
N GLY A 166 25.36 15.56 -24.10
CA GLY A 166 25.49 16.03 -25.49
C GLY A 166 24.55 15.33 -26.48
N LYS A 167 23.57 14.55 -26.02
CA LYS A 167 22.62 13.79 -26.85
C LYS A 167 21.38 14.60 -27.28
N ARG A 168 21.34 15.89 -27.00
CA ARG A 168 20.27 16.76 -27.45
C ARG A 168 20.70 17.59 -28.63
N LYS A 169 20.88 16.95 -29.77
CA LYS A 169 20.65 17.55 -31.07
C LYS A 169 19.42 16.84 -31.62
N ASP A 170 18.38 17.60 -31.88
CA ASP A 170 17.17 17.20 -32.56
C ASP A 170 16.16 16.35 -31.76
N ILE A 171 15.34 17.04 -30.96
CA ILE A 171 13.89 16.77 -30.85
C ILE A 171 13.17 18.11 -30.97
#